data_79d86f55a37c4d4d91ec4f7ad3538cbd
#
_entry.id   79d86f55a37c4d4d91ec4f7ad3538cbd
#
_cell.length_a   1.000
_cell.length_b   1.000
_cell.length_c   1.000
_cell.angle_alpha   90.00
_cell.angle_beta   90.00
_cell.angle_gamma   90.00
#
_symmetry.space_group_name_H-M   'P 1'
#
loop_
_entity.id
_entity.type
_entity.pdbx_description
1 polymer ?
#
loop_
_entity_poly.entity_id
_entity_poly.type
_entity_poly.pdbx_seq_one_letter_code
_entity_poly.pdbx_strand_id
1 'polypeptide(L)'
;MDKALLVGIILPNIDKVDVDNQLDELKMLAKTANVETLGVITQKVYRINPAFYIGKGKAQQVIQQATLLNANVIIFDDELSPAQIKNYHKLAKKIKVIDRSALILDIFKKHAKTREAKTQVELALCQYLLPRLTRQWTHLERQMGGVGTRAGMGETQIEIDRRLIREKISKLKIDLKKIDSERKTQSQNRGKEYRVAFFGLAKPEFNLSSWDNN
;
A
#
# COMPACT_ATOMS: atom_id res chain seq x y z
N MET A 1 -9.43 -14.84 -5.34
CA MET A 1 -9.12 -13.54 -5.97
C MET A 1 -9.99 -12.50 -5.31
N ASP A 2 -9.41 -11.41 -4.82
CA ASP A 2 -10.21 -10.34 -4.21
C ASP A 2 -10.96 -9.57 -5.28
N LYS A 3 -12.16 -9.11 -4.94
CA LYS A 3 -13.05 -8.37 -5.83
C LYS A 3 -13.26 -6.96 -5.28
N ALA A 4 -12.91 -5.95 -6.05
CA ALA A 4 -12.87 -4.57 -5.59
C ALA A 4 -13.88 -3.66 -6.27
N LEU A 5 -14.42 -2.73 -5.47
CA LEU A 5 -15.09 -1.53 -5.92
C LEU A 5 -14.14 -0.35 -5.73
N LEU A 6 -13.85 0.38 -6.81
CA LEU A 6 -12.97 1.54 -6.76
C LEU A 6 -13.77 2.81 -6.49
N VAL A 7 -13.21 3.73 -5.73
CA VAL A 7 -13.86 4.98 -5.34
C VAL A 7 -12.90 6.15 -5.55
N GLY A 8 -13.32 7.12 -6.38
CA GLY A 8 -12.62 8.37 -6.59
C GLY A 8 -13.49 9.59 -6.26
N ILE A 9 -12.87 10.72 -5.99
CA ILE A 9 -13.58 12.00 -5.81
C ILE A 9 -13.19 12.99 -6.87
N ILE A 10 -14.14 13.86 -7.22
CA ILE A 10 -13.93 14.99 -8.10
C ILE A 10 -14.08 16.26 -7.23
N LEU A 11 -12.96 16.93 -6.96
CA LEU A 11 -12.91 18.19 -6.29
C LEU A 11 -13.14 19.34 -7.29
N PRO A 12 -13.60 20.54 -6.86
CA PRO A 12 -13.90 21.67 -7.76
C PRO A 12 -12.72 22.12 -8.63
N ASN A 13 -11.49 21.88 -8.15
CA ASN A 13 -10.25 22.30 -8.81
C ASN A 13 -9.58 21.19 -9.63
N ILE A 14 -10.20 20.02 -9.75
CA ILE A 14 -9.65 18.87 -10.47
C ILE A 14 -10.58 18.56 -11.64
N ASP A 15 -10.01 18.45 -12.83
CA ASP A 15 -10.77 18.06 -14.01
C ASP A 15 -11.26 16.61 -13.88
N LYS A 16 -12.45 16.35 -14.39
CA LYS A 16 -13.01 15.01 -14.42
C LYS A 16 -12.11 14.05 -15.22
N VAL A 17 -11.49 14.52 -16.29
CA VAL A 17 -10.58 13.73 -17.12
C VAL A 17 -9.38 13.23 -16.33
N ASP A 18 -8.82 14.08 -15.45
CA ASP A 18 -7.69 13.68 -14.60
C ASP A 18 -8.10 12.62 -13.60
N VAL A 19 -9.29 12.74 -13.00
CA VAL A 19 -9.82 11.73 -12.08
C VAL A 19 -10.08 10.39 -12.80
N ASP A 20 -10.61 10.45 -14.00
CA ASP A 20 -10.85 9.24 -14.81
C ASP A 20 -9.52 8.54 -15.16
N ASN A 21 -8.47 9.30 -15.52
CA ASN A 21 -7.12 8.78 -15.75
C ASN A 21 -6.51 8.15 -14.48
N GLN A 22 -6.65 8.81 -13.32
CA GLN A 22 -6.19 8.27 -12.02
C GLN A 22 -6.89 6.96 -11.67
N LEU A 23 -8.20 6.87 -11.91
CA LEU A 23 -8.97 5.67 -11.67
C LEU A 23 -8.61 4.52 -12.63
N ASP A 24 -8.24 4.84 -13.88
CA ASP A 24 -7.74 3.84 -14.81
C ASP A 24 -6.36 3.31 -14.38
N GLU A 25 -5.48 4.19 -13.87
CA GLU A 25 -4.23 3.77 -13.23
C GLU A 25 -4.50 2.87 -12.02
N LEU A 26 -5.47 3.26 -11.14
CA LEU A 26 -5.85 2.46 -9.98
C LEU A 26 -6.37 1.06 -10.38
N LYS A 27 -7.11 0.94 -11.50
CA LYS A 27 -7.50 -0.37 -12.05
C LYS A 27 -6.29 -1.22 -12.43
N MET A 28 -5.28 -0.61 -13.05
CA MET A 28 -4.04 -1.32 -13.41
C MET A 28 -3.28 -1.76 -12.16
N LEU A 29 -3.21 -0.93 -11.14
CA LEU A 29 -2.62 -1.28 -9.84
C LEU A 29 -3.39 -2.43 -9.17
N ALA A 30 -4.72 -2.38 -9.16
CA ALA A 30 -5.55 -3.47 -8.63
C ALA A 30 -5.29 -4.79 -9.37
N LYS A 31 -5.22 -4.76 -10.69
CA LYS A 31 -4.88 -5.92 -11.52
C LYS A 31 -3.48 -6.47 -11.17
N THR A 32 -2.49 -5.60 -10.98
CA THR A 32 -1.12 -5.98 -10.56
C THR A 32 -1.11 -6.63 -9.17
N ALA A 33 -2.00 -6.19 -8.27
CA ALA A 33 -2.20 -6.79 -6.96
C ALA A 33 -2.99 -8.11 -7.00
N ASN A 34 -3.43 -8.56 -8.17
CA ASN A 34 -4.30 -9.73 -8.39
C ASN A 34 -5.71 -9.53 -7.77
N VAL A 35 -6.25 -8.30 -7.92
CA VAL A 35 -7.58 -7.90 -7.47
C VAL A 35 -8.44 -7.59 -8.70
N GLU A 36 -9.61 -8.23 -8.79
CA GLU A 36 -10.60 -8.00 -9.86
C GLU A 36 -11.40 -6.72 -9.56
N THR A 37 -11.45 -5.79 -10.51
CA THR A 37 -12.28 -4.57 -10.38
C THR A 37 -13.69 -4.85 -10.91
N LEU A 38 -14.70 -4.79 -10.03
CA LEU A 38 -16.11 -5.00 -10.38
C LEU A 38 -16.83 -3.72 -10.81
N GLY A 39 -16.32 -2.57 -10.40
CA GLY A 39 -16.92 -1.28 -10.73
C GLY A 39 -16.10 -0.12 -10.20
N VAL A 40 -16.50 1.09 -10.65
CA VAL A 40 -15.92 2.35 -10.23
C VAL A 40 -17.03 3.31 -9.83
N ILE A 41 -16.84 4.01 -8.72
CA ILE A 41 -17.75 5.07 -8.27
C ILE A 41 -16.96 6.38 -8.20
N THR A 42 -17.45 7.40 -8.88
CA THR A 42 -16.96 8.76 -8.73
C THR A 42 -17.97 9.62 -7.98
N GLN A 43 -17.48 10.53 -7.14
CA GLN A 43 -18.32 11.43 -6.38
C GLN A 43 -17.79 12.87 -6.48
N LYS A 44 -18.63 13.78 -6.93
CA LYS A 44 -18.34 15.22 -6.81
C LYS A 44 -18.47 15.65 -5.36
N VAL A 45 -17.44 16.27 -4.82
CA VAL A 45 -17.39 16.79 -3.44
C VAL A 45 -16.81 18.19 -3.44
N TYR A 46 -17.50 19.12 -2.80
CA TYR A 46 -16.96 20.48 -2.59
C TYR A 46 -15.88 20.51 -1.52
N ARG A 47 -15.98 19.61 -0.53
CA ARG A 47 -15.07 19.54 0.60
C ARG A 47 -14.96 18.11 1.12
N ILE A 48 -13.74 17.68 1.38
CA ILE A 48 -13.45 16.36 1.97
C ILE A 48 -14.09 16.28 3.36
N ASN A 49 -14.87 15.22 3.59
CA ASN A 49 -15.46 14.96 4.89
C ASN A 49 -14.41 14.35 5.85
N PRO A 50 -14.18 14.95 7.03
CA PRO A 50 -13.16 14.46 7.97
C PRO A 50 -13.47 13.06 8.53
N ALA A 51 -14.74 12.65 8.58
CA ALA A 51 -15.14 11.37 9.15
C ALA A 51 -15.19 10.23 8.13
N PHE A 52 -15.63 10.48 6.89
CA PHE A 52 -15.87 9.45 5.87
C PHE A 52 -15.30 9.79 4.49
N TYR A 53 -14.48 10.82 4.36
CA TYR A 53 -13.92 11.27 3.10
C TYR A 53 -15.00 11.83 2.13
N ILE A 54 -15.97 11.00 1.73
CA ILE A 54 -17.08 11.33 0.81
C ILE A 54 -18.41 11.69 1.52
N GLY A 55 -18.42 11.76 2.84
CA GLY A 55 -19.64 11.94 3.64
C GLY A 55 -20.36 10.62 3.98
N LYS A 56 -21.07 10.62 5.12
CA LYS A 56 -21.65 9.40 5.72
C LYS A 56 -22.71 8.73 4.81
N GLY A 57 -23.62 9.50 4.24
CA GLY A 57 -24.70 8.95 3.38
C GLY A 57 -24.11 8.29 2.13
N LYS A 58 -23.13 8.93 1.48
CA LYS A 58 -22.46 8.37 0.32
C LYS A 58 -21.60 7.15 0.67
N ALA A 59 -20.93 7.17 1.82
CA ALA A 59 -20.19 6.01 2.31
C ALA A 59 -21.11 4.77 2.46
N GLN A 60 -22.32 4.96 2.99
CA GLN A 60 -23.31 3.89 3.09
C GLN A 60 -23.73 3.37 1.71
N GLN A 61 -23.98 4.26 0.73
CA GLN A 61 -24.31 3.87 -0.64
C GLN A 61 -23.17 3.07 -1.30
N VAL A 62 -21.91 3.49 -1.13
CA VAL A 62 -20.74 2.76 -1.64
C VAL A 62 -20.67 1.36 -1.04
N ILE A 63 -20.89 1.21 0.27
CA ILE A 63 -20.90 -0.09 0.94
C ILE A 63 -22.04 -0.98 0.45
N GLN A 64 -23.24 -0.42 0.27
CA GLN A 64 -24.39 -1.16 -0.30
C GLN A 64 -24.08 -1.64 -1.71
N GLN A 65 -23.48 -0.78 -2.55
CA GLN A 65 -23.14 -1.14 -3.92
C GLN A 65 -22.04 -2.20 -3.97
N ALA A 66 -21.02 -2.11 -3.10
CA ALA A 66 -20.02 -3.16 -2.96
C ALA A 66 -20.65 -4.50 -2.55
N THR A 67 -21.61 -4.48 -1.64
CA THR A 67 -22.36 -5.69 -1.23
C THR A 67 -23.16 -6.28 -2.37
N LEU A 68 -23.88 -5.47 -3.15
CA LEU A 68 -24.67 -5.92 -4.32
C LEU A 68 -23.79 -6.55 -5.40
N LEU A 69 -22.60 -6.00 -5.62
CA LEU A 69 -21.63 -6.52 -6.58
C LEU A 69 -20.82 -7.71 -6.03
N ASN A 70 -21.04 -8.14 -4.79
CA ASN A 70 -20.22 -9.14 -4.11
C ASN A 70 -18.73 -8.76 -4.05
N ALA A 71 -18.42 -7.46 -3.94
CA ALA A 71 -17.08 -7.00 -3.70
C ALA A 71 -16.69 -7.21 -2.23
N ASN A 72 -15.51 -7.75 -2.00
CA ASN A 72 -14.96 -7.95 -0.65
C ASN A 72 -13.98 -6.85 -0.25
N VAL A 73 -13.60 -5.96 -1.20
CA VAL A 73 -12.70 -4.84 -0.97
C VAL A 73 -13.28 -3.56 -1.59
N ILE A 74 -13.14 -2.43 -0.89
CA ILE A 74 -13.34 -1.09 -1.43
C ILE A 74 -11.98 -0.41 -1.43
N ILE A 75 -11.58 0.16 -2.57
CA ILE A 75 -10.29 0.84 -2.73
C ILE A 75 -10.55 2.30 -3.07
N PHE A 76 -10.08 3.20 -2.21
CA PHE A 76 -10.08 4.64 -2.46
C PHE A 76 -8.82 5.03 -3.24
N ASP A 77 -8.97 5.89 -4.24
CA ASP A 77 -7.85 6.41 -5.01
C ASP A 77 -6.96 7.33 -4.17
N ASP A 78 -7.55 8.07 -3.27
CA ASP A 78 -6.84 8.97 -2.34
C ASP A 78 -6.49 8.30 -1.02
N GLU A 79 -5.51 8.85 -0.31
CA GLU A 79 -5.13 8.40 1.02
C GLU A 79 -6.21 8.73 2.06
N LEU A 80 -6.63 7.72 2.81
CA LEU A 80 -7.58 7.87 3.91
C LEU A 80 -6.86 8.11 5.23
N SER A 81 -7.38 9.05 6.02
CA SER A 81 -6.89 9.24 7.39
C SER A 81 -7.20 8.03 8.27
N PRO A 82 -6.44 7.81 9.35
CA PRO A 82 -6.71 6.73 10.31
C PRO A 82 -8.14 6.77 10.88
N ALA A 83 -8.70 7.96 11.09
CA ALA A 83 -10.06 8.15 11.58
C ALA A 83 -11.10 7.71 10.55
N GLN A 84 -10.91 8.05 9.28
CA GLN A 84 -11.77 7.64 8.18
C GLN A 84 -11.77 6.11 8.03
N ILE A 85 -10.60 5.49 7.97
CA ILE A 85 -10.48 4.02 7.90
C ILE A 85 -11.21 3.36 9.08
N LYS A 86 -11.00 3.84 10.31
CA LYS A 86 -11.71 3.34 11.50
C LYS A 86 -13.23 3.44 11.36
N ASN A 87 -13.73 4.55 10.82
CA ASN A 87 -15.15 4.74 10.64
C ASN A 87 -15.72 3.82 9.55
N TYR A 88 -15.00 3.62 8.45
CA TYR A 88 -15.36 2.65 7.42
C TYR A 88 -15.41 1.22 7.97
N HIS A 89 -14.43 0.80 8.77
CA HIS A 89 -14.45 -0.53 9.39
C HIS A 89 -15.65 -0.75 10.34
N LYS A 90 -16.09 0.31 11.03
CA LYS A 90 -17.32 0.22 11.86
C LYS A 90 -18.57 0.05 10.99
N LEU A 91 -18.60 0.70 9.85
CA LEU A 91 -19.75 0.72 8.96
C LEU A 91 -19.80 -0.53 8.06
N ALA A 92 -18.66 -0.97 7.53
CA ALA A 92 -18.49 -2.06 6.57
C ALA A 92 -17.83 -3.28 7.24
N LYS A 93 -18.54 -3.94 8.16
CA LYS A 93 -17.99 -5.05 8.98
C LYS A 93 -17.43 -6.23 8.16
N LYS A 94 -17.94 -6.47 6.95
CA LYS A 94 -17.58 -7.62 6.10
C LYS A 94 -16.72 -7.24 4.89
N ILE A 95 -16.57 -5.96 4.59
CA ILE A 95 -15.87 -5.47 3.41
C ILE A 95 -14.59 -4.77 3.88
N LYS A 96 -13.46 -5.16 3.34
CA LYS A 96 -12.17 -4.51 3.61
C LYS A 96 -12.15 -3.15 2.91
N VAL A 97 -11.77 -2.10 3.62
CA VAL A 97 -11.61 -0.76 3.04
C VAL A 97 -10.14 -0.38 3.12
N ILE A 98 -9.56 -0.09 1.98
CA ILE A 98 -8.16 0.33 1.83
C ILE A 98 -8.08 1.56 0.95
N ASP A 99 -6.94 2.21 0.98
CA ASP A 99 -6.59 3.32 0.10
C ASP A 99 -5.51 2.91 -0.92
N ARG A 100 -5.20 3.81 -1.86
CA ARG A 100 -4.17 3.62 -2.88
C ARG A 100 -2.82 3.28 -2.26
N SER A 101 -2.43 3.94 -1.15
CA SER A 101 -1.17 3.70 -0.46
C SER A 101 -1.06 2.26 0.05
N ALA A 102 -2.13 1.72 0.65
CA ALA A 102 -2.16 0.33 1.10
C ALA A 102 -2.05 -0.66 -0.06
N LEU A 103 -2.72 -0.40 -1.19
CA LEU A 103 -2.65 -1.22 -2.39
C LEU A 103 -1.23 -1.27 -2.95
N ILE A 104 -0.57 -0.11 -3.08
CA ILE A 104 0.81 -0.01 -3.57
C ILE A 104 1.78 -0.76 -2.63
N LEU A 105 1.61 -0.62 -1.32
CA LEU A 105 2.43 -1.35 -0.34
C LEU A 105 2.25 -2.87 -0.45
N ASP A 106 1.02 -3.35 -0.72
CA ASP A 106 0.76 -4.78 -0.95
C ASP A 106 1.44 -5.29 -2.24
N ILE A 107 1.41 -4.49 -3.31
CA ILE A 107 2.12 -4.78 -4.56
C ILE A 107 3.63 -4.88 -4.30
N PHE A 108 4.22 -3.90 -3.65
CA PHE A 108 5.65 -3.92 -3.33
C PHE A 108 6.03 -5.09 -2.43
N LYS A 109 5.19 -5.43 -1.44
CA LYS A 109 5.42 -6.58 -0.58
C LYS A 109 5.48 -7.89 -1.36
N LYS A 110 4.62 -8.06 -2.36
CA LYS A 110 4.59 -9.25 -3.22
C LYS A 110 5.78 -9.33 -4.18
N HIS A 111 6.29 -8.18 -4.64
CA HIS A 111 7.35 -8.11 -5.66
C HIS A 111 8.76 -7.90 -5.09
N ALA A 112 8.92 -7.54 -3.83
CA ALA A 112 10.23 -7.35 -3.20
C ALA A 112 11.00 -8.67 -3.12
N LYS A 113 12.09 -8.80 -3.89
CA LYS A 113 12.94 -10.00 -3.95
C LYS A 113 14.19 -9.86 -3.09
N THR A 114 14.84 -8.69 -3.12
CA THR A 114 16.09 -8.46 -2.40
C THR A 114 15.85 -8.21 -0.91
N ARG A 115 16.86 -8.50 -0.06
CA ARG A 115 16.83 -8.19 1.38
C ARG A 115 16.52 -6.71 1.63
N GLU A 116 17.19 -5.83 0.89
CA GLU A 116 16.97 -4.39 1.01
C GLU A 116 15.54 -4.00 0.67
N ALA A 117 15.02 -4.43 -0.50
CA ALA A 117 13.65 -4.12 -0.92
C ALA A 117 12.61 -4.64 0.09
N LYS A 118 12.79 -5.86 0.60
CA LYS A 118 11.92 -6.43 1.65
C LYS A 118 11.94 -5.57 2.91
N THR A 119 13.13 -5.15 3.37
CA THR A 119 13.28 -4.32 4.58
C THR A 119 12.67 -2.93 4.39
N GLN A 120 12.84 -2.31 3.22
CA GLN A 120 12.23 -1.01 2.89
C GLN A 120 10.71 -1.08 2.86
N VAL A 121 10.16 -2.08 2.18
CA VAL A 121 8.70 -2.27 2.10
C VAL A 121 8.11 -2.56 3.47
N GLU A 122 8.77 -3.38 4.27
CA GLU A 122 8.33 -3.70 5.63
C GLU A 122 8.36 -2.46 6.53
N LEU A 123 9.39 -1.62 6.42
CA LEU A 123 9.47 -0.34 7.12
C LEU A 123 8.32 0.59 6.72
N ALA A 124 8.07 0.76 5.42
CA ALA A 124 6.98 1.58 4.91
C ALA A 124 5.62 1.08 5.39
N LEU A 125 5.40 -0.24 5.37
CA LEU A 125 4.18 -0.87 5.88
C LEU A 125 3.99 -0.62 7.38
N CYS A 126 5.03 -0.77 8.20
CA CYS A 126 4.97 -0.48 9.63
C CYS A 126 4.65 1.00 9.91
N GLN A 127 5.23 1.92 9.14
CA GLN A 127 4.96 3.36 9.25
C GLN A 127 3.53 3.72 8.84
N TYR A 128 3.02 3.10 7.79
CA TYR A 128 1.63 3.26 7.35
C TYR A 128 0.63 2.73 8.39
N LEU A 129 0.91 1.58 9.01
CA LEU A 129 0.04 0.91 9.97
C LEU A 129 0.04 1.59 11.35
N LEU A 130 1.17 2.10 11.82
CA LEU A 130 1.33 2.61 13.18
C LEU A 130 0.23 3.63 13.59
N PRO A 131 -0.10 4.68 12.81
CA PRO A 131 -1.18 5.60 13.14
C PRO A 131 -2.58 4.99 12.96
N ARG A 132 -2.70 3.90 12.19
CA ARG A 132 -3.96 3.23 11.83
C ARG A 132 -4.33 2.10 12.77
N LEU A 133 -3.47 1.76 13.74
CA LEU A 133 -3.74 0.71 14.72
C LEU A 133 -4.96 1.03 15.58
N THR A 134 -5.99 0.21 15.44
CA THR A 134 -7.22 0.24 16.23
C THR A 134 -7.58 -1.18 16.68
N ARG A 135 -8.44 -1.35 17.67
CA ARG A 135 -8.86 -2.67 18.20
C ARG A 135 -9.39 -3.66 17.15
N GLN A 136 -9.73 -3.21 15.95
CA GLN A 136 -10.29 -4.05 14.88
C GLN A 136 -9.25 -4.57 13.88
N TRP A 137 -7.97 -4.20 14.03
CA TRP A 137 -6.87 -4.57 13.12
C TRP A 137 -6.14 -5.87 13.49
N THR A 138 -6.70 -6.66 14.42
CA THR A 138 -6.15 -7.95 14.86
C THR A 138 -5.97 -8.98 13.71
N HIS A 139 -6.60 -8.78 12.56
CA HIS A 139 -6.43 -9.66 11.40
C HIS A 139 -5.11 -9.46 10.65
N LEU A 140 -4.47 -8.28 10.73
CA LEU A 140 -3.17 -8.04 10.12
C LEU A 140 -2.02 -8.68 10.93
N GLU A 141 -2.21 -8.89 12.23
CA GLU A 141 -1.24 -9.58 13.10
C GLU A 141 -0.94 -10.99 12.60
N ARG A 142 -1.93 -11.71 12.07
CA ARG A 142 -1.73 -13.06 11.53
C ARG A 142 -0.87 -13.05 10.27
N GLN A 143 -0.90 -11.98 9.48
CA GLN A 143 -0.04 -11.85 8.28
C GLN A 143 1.39 -11.39 8.61
N MET A 144 1.61 -10.76 9.78
CA MET A 144 2.92 -10.27 10.21
C MET A 144 3.65 -11.22 11.17
N GLY A 145 3.13 -12.42 11.44
CA GLY A 145 3.73 -13.39 12.36
C GLY A 145 3.58 -12.95 13.81
N GLY A 146 2.33 -12.82 14.27
CA GLY A 146 2.02 -12.36 15.62
C GLY A 146 2.60 -13.28 16.70
N VAL A 147 3.48 -12.74 17.53
CA VAL A 147 3.88 -13.34 18.80
C VAL A 147 2.84 -12.86 19.82
N GLY A 148 1.94 -13.79 20.20
CA GLY A 148 0.99 -13.57 21.29
C GLY A 148 1.72 -13.41 22.62
N THR A 149 1.97 -12.19 23.04
CA THR A 149 2.49 -11.89 24.38
C THR A 149 1.34 -11.61 25.34
N ARG A 150 1.32 -12.31 26.47
CA ARG A 150 0.41 -12.06 27.58
C ARG A 150 0.61 -10.63 28.07
N ALA A 151 -0.45 -9.80 27.98
CA ALA A 151 -0.45 -8.45 28.51
C ALA A 151 -0.24 -8.48 30.04
N GLY A 152 0.74 -7.72 30.52
CA GLY A 152 0.86 -7.40 31.94
C GLY A 152 -0.36 -6.57 32.40
N MET A 153 -0.72 -6.69 33.69
CA MET A 153 -1.85 -5.92 34.29
C MET A 153 -1.60 -4.42 34.11
N GLY A 154 -2.40 -3.75 33.25
CA GLY A 154 -2.43 -2.29 33.12
C GLY A 154 -2.25 -1.72 31.71
N GLU A 155 -1.69 -2.46 30.74
CA GLU A 155 -1.49 -1.96 29.36
C GLU A 155 -2.57 -2.53 28.42
N THR A 156 -3.17 -1.69 27.57
CA THR A 156 -4.14 -2.17 26.59
C THR A 156 -3.41 -2.90 25.44
N GLN A 157 -4.07 -3.90 24.84
CA GLN A 157 -3.49 -4.65 23.71
C GLN A 157 -2.99 -3.72 22.58
N ILE A 158 -3.69 -2.61 22.36
CA ILE A 158 -3.30 -1.61 21.33
C ILE A 158 -1.98 -0.91 21.69
N GLU A 159 -1.73 -0.65 22.97
CA GLU A 159 -0.49 0.01 23.40
C GLU A 159 0.70 -0.92 23.23
N ILE A 160 0.51 -2.20 23.54
CA ILE A 160 1.50 -3.26 23.29
C ILE A 160 1.81 -3.36 21.80
N ASP A 161 0.79 -3.43 20.94
CA ASP A 161 0.95 -3.52 19.49
C ASP A 161 1.69 -2.31 18.92
N ARG A 162 1.34 -1.10 19.40
CA ARG A 162 2.05 0.13 19.01
C ARG A 162 3.51 0.12 19.44
N ARG A 163 3.82 -0.39 20.64
CA ARG A 163 5.20 -0.51 21.12
C ARG A 163 5.97 -1.48 20.23
N LEU A 164 5.44 -2.66 19.98
CA LEU A 164 6.07 -3.66 19.12
C LEU A 164 6.35 -3.14 17.70
N ILE A 165 5.40 -2.39 17.11
CA ILE A 165 5.62 -1.80 15.78
C ILE A 165 6.68 -0.69 15.83
N ARG A 166 6.74 0.14 16.88
CA ARG A 166 7.82 1.14 17.02
C ARG A 166 9.19 0.48 17.16
N GLU A 167 9.29 -0.58 17.96
CA GLU A 167 10.52 -1.37 18.10
C GLU A 167 10.93 -1.99 16.76
N LYS A 168 9.97 -2.53 16.01
CA LYS A 168 10.20 -3.08 14.68
C LYS A 168 10.68 -2.02 13.70
N ILE A 169 10.08 -0.83 13.69
CA ILE A 169 10.52 0.32 12.87
C ILE A 169 11.98 0.67 13.21
N SER A 170 12.34 0.71 14.49
CA SER A 170 13.71 1.02 14.92
C SER A 170 14.71 -0.03 14.44
N LYS A 171 14.39 -1.32 14.57
CA LYS A 171 15.21 -2.41 14.04
C LYS A 171 15.39 -2.33 12.52
N LEU A 172 14.31 -2.15 11.78
CA LEU A 172 14.35 -2.06 10.32
C LEU A 172 15.19 -0.87 9.83
N LYS A 173 15.15 0.28 10.53
CA LYS A 173 16.02 1.42 10.23
C LYS A 173 17.50 1.11 10.45
N ILE A 174 17.84 0.36 11.49
CA ILE A 174 19.21 -0.09 11.77
C ILE A 174 19.68 -1.06 10.69
N ASP A 175 18.82 -2.01 10.31
CA ASP A 175 19.12 -3.00 9.27
C ASP A 175 19.34 -2.35 7.91
N LEU A 176 18.55 -1.34 7.54
CA LEU A 176 18.78 -0.57 6.30
C LEU A 176 20.10 0.18 6.32
N LYS A 177 20.48 0.78 7.45
CA LYS A 177 21.81 1.44 7.57
C LYS A 177 22.96 0.43 7.40
N LYS A 178 22.82 -0.78 7.94
CA LYS A 178 23.83 -1.85 7.75
C LYS A 178 23.92 -2.27 6.29
N ILE A 179 22.79 -2.49 5.62
CA ILE A 179 22.74 -2.83 4.19
C ILE A 179 23.40 -1.73 3.35
N ASP A 180 23.12 -0.45 3.63
CA ASP A 180 23.74 0.68 2.93
C ASP A 180 25.26 0.71 3.14
N SER A 181 25.73 0.48 4.38
CA SER A 181 27.17 0.39 4.70
C SER A 181 27.84 -0.78 3.97
N GLU A 182 27.22 -1.97 3.98
CA GLU A 182 27.71 -3.15 3.26
C GLU A 182 27.83 -2.88 1.75
N ARG A 183 26.82 -2.21 1.15
CA ARG A 183 26.85 -1.81 -0.28
C ARG A 183 27.94 -0.78 -0.58
N LYS A 184 28.13 0.20 0.30
CA LYS A 184 29.22 1.19 0.15
C LYS A 184 30.59 0.51 0.16
N THR A 185 30.81 -0.43 1.09
CA THR A 185 32.05 -1.21 1.14
C THR A 185 32.25 -2.04 -0.12
N GLN A 186 31.21 -2.72 -0.61
CA GLN A 186 31.28 -3.51 -1.85
C GLN A 186 31.51 -2.64 -3.09
N SER A 187 31.05 -1.38 -3.08
CA SER A 187 31.19 -0.47 -4.22
C SER A 187 32.49 0.33 -4.22
N GLN A 188 33.23 0.38 -3.10
CA GLN A 188 34.47 1.15 -2.99
C GLN A 188 35.54 0.75 -4.00
N ASN A 189 35.66 -0.54 -4.29
CA ASN A 189 36.62 -1.04 -5.28
C ASN A 189 36.22 -0.75 -6.73
N ARG A 190 34.94 -0.41 -6.98
CA ARG A 190 34.42 -0.07 -8.32
C ARG A 190 34.54 1.42 -8.66
N GLY A 191 34.97 2.25 -7.72
CA GLY A 191 35.10 3.71 -7.90
C GLY A 191 36.21 4.14 -8.88
N LYS A 192 37.11 3.20 -9.22
CA LYS A 192 38.23 3.41 -10.17
C LYS A 192 37.91 2.95 -11.59
N GLU A 193 36.74 2.35 -11.81
CA GLU A 193 36.35 1.79 -13.10
C GLU A 193 35.36 2.72 -13.84
N TYR A 194 35.43 2.76 -15.16
CA TYR A 194 34.49 3.52 -15.98
C TYR A 194 33.09 2.93 -15.84
N ARG A 195 32.09 3.79 -15.55
CA ARG A 195 30.68 3.38 -15.50
C ARG A 195 30.01 3.73 -16.81
N VAL A 196 29.61 2.74 -17.56
CA VAL A 196 28.84 2.91 -18.79
C VAL A 196 27.38 2.54 -18.49
N ALA A 197 26.47 3.50 -18.68
CA ALA A 197 25.03 3.26 -18.59
C ALA A 197 24.48 3.18 -20.01
N PHE A 198 23.91 2.05 -20.38
CA PHE A 198 23.19 1.89 -21.64
C PHE A 198 21.74 2.30 -21.43
N PHE A 199 21.34 3.42 -22.04
CA PHE A 199 19.95 3.82 -22.14
C PHE A 199 19.46 3.43 -23.53
N GLY A 200 18.62 2.40 -23.65
CA GLY A 200 17.98 1.99 -24.88
C GLY A 200 16.54 1.60 -24.61
N LEU A 201 15.64 1.95 -25.52
CA LEU A 201 14.35 1.28 -25.62
C LEU A 201 14.65 -0.19 -25.89
N ALA A 202 14.39 -1.07 -24.94
CA ALA A 202 14.56 -2.51 -25.10
C ALA A 202 13.61 -2.99 -26.20
N LYS A 203 14.10 -3.07 -27.44
CA LYS A 203 13.47 -3.94 -28.43
C LYS A 203 13.77 -5.39 -28.04
N PRO A 204 12.79 -6.30 -28.07
CA PRO A 204 12.97 -7.69 -27.65
C PRO A 204 13.90 -8.53 -28.54
N GLU A 205 14.63 -7.92 -29.49
CA GLU A 205 15.45 -8.61 -30.49
C GLU A 205 16.95 -8.29 -30.41
N PHE A 206 17.46 -7.82 -29.26
CA PHE A 206 18.91 -7.64 -29.14
C PHE A 206 19.57 -8.98 -28.78
N ASN A 207 19.92 -9.70 -29.83
CA ASN A 207 20.68 -10.94 -29.75
C ASN A 207 22.17 -10.60 -29.60
N LEU A 208 22.74 -10.77 -28.44
CA LEU A 208 24.15 -10.54 -28.07
C LEU A 208 25.11 -11.56 -28.70
N SER A 209 24.61 -12.53 -29.49
CA SER A 209 25.43 -13.60 -30.10
C SER A 209 26.24 -13.17 -31.34
N SER A 210 26.19 -11.89 -31.75
CA SER A 210 26.91 -11.40 -32.93
C SER A 210 28.25 -10.69 -32.66
N TRP A 211 28.73 -10.70 -31.41
CA TRP A 211 29.95 -9.94 -31.01
C TRP A 211 31.19 -10.82 -30.79
N ASP A 212 31.10 -12.16 -31.02
CA ASP A 212 32.23 -13.09 -30.84
C ASP A 212 33.03 -13.39 -32.11
N ASN A 213 32.96 -12.55 -33.17
CA ASN A 213 33.81 -12.72 -34.34
C ASN A 213 34.30 -11.36 -34.86
N ASN A 214 35.41 -10.86 -34.24
CA ASN A 214 36.52 -10.18 -34.90
C ASN A 214 37.64 -9.96 -33.90
#